data_3679a180a7c7b9873c65555254275576
#
_entry.id   3679a180a7c7b9873c65555254275576
#
_cell.length_a   1.000
_cell.length_b   1.000
_cell.length_c   1.000
_cell.angle_alpha   90.00
_cell.angle_beta   90.00
_cell.angle_gamma   90.00
#
_symmetry.space_group_name_H-M   'P 1'
#
loop_
_entity.id
_entity.type
_entity.pdbx_description
1 polymer ?
#
loop_
_entity_poly.entity_id
_entity_poly.type
_entity_poly.pdbx_seq_one_letter_code
_entity_poly.pdbx_strand_id
1 'polypeptide(L)'
;MYIYNVTINVDAASHDEWFKWMQEFHIPEVMKTGCFIDQRMLKVLNVEDEGTTYSVQYTFLNMSDMEEYKQKHAPALQKQTIDKFKDKFVAFRTILEII
;
A
#
# COMPACT_ATOMS: atom_id res chain seq x y z
N MET A 1 16.58 8.48 4.30
CA MET A 1 15.25 7.87 4.45
C MET A 1 14.70 7.43 3.11
N TYR A 2 13.80 6.51 3.14
CA TYR A 2 13.22 5.90 1.94
C TYR A 2 11.72 5.81 2.07
N ILE A 3 11.05 5.62 0.93
CA ILE A 3 9.60 5.42 0.89
C ILE A 3 9.32 4.12 0.13
N TYR A 4 8.53 3.25 0.75
CA TYR A 4 7.89 2.12 0.08
C TYR A 4 6.55 2.64 -0.46
N ASN A 5 6.45 2.75 -1.78
CA ASN A 5 5.28 3.29 -2.44
C ASN A 5 4.49 2.17 -3.12
N VAL A 6 3.21 2.08 -2.80
CA VAL A 6 2.29 1.15 -3.44
C VAL A 6 1.28 1.97 -4.23
N THR A 7 1.34 1.88 -5.55
CA THR A 7 0.36 2.54 -6.42
C THR A 7 -0.74 1.55 -6.74
N ILE A 8 -1.99 1.92 -6.40
CA ILE A 8 -3.14 1.01 -6.48
C ILE A 8 -4.24 1.68 -7.30
N ASN A 9 -4.73 0.97 -8.33
CA ASN A 9 -5.97 1.35 -9.01
C ASN A 9 -7.05 0.38 -8.56
N VAL A 10 -8.13 0.90 -7.99
CA VAL A 10 -9.26 0.10 -7.50
C VAL A 10 -10.51 0.38 -8.32
N ASP A 11 -11.28 -0.68 -8.61
CA ASP A 11 -12.54 -0.59 -9.33
C ASP A 11 -13.52 0.32 -8.61
N ALA A 12 -14.29 1.11 -9.37
CA ALA A 12 -15.29 2.02 -8.82
C ALA A 12 -16.31 1.30 -7.94
N ALA A 13 -16.75 0.12 -8.33
CA ALA A 13 -17.73 -0.65 -7.57
C ALA A 13 -17.22 -1.14 -6.21
N SER A 14 -15.92 -1.31 -6.06
CA SER A 14 -15.28 -1.80 -4.82
C SER A 14 -14.63 -0.68 -4.01
N HIS A 15 -14.60 0.54 -4.53
CA HIS A 15 -13.83 1.64 -3.97
C HIS A 15 -14.13 1.91 -2.50
N ASP A 16 -15.40 2.08 -2.13
CA ASP A 16 -15.74 2.50 -0.77
C ASP A 16 -15.43 1.43 0.26
N GLU A 17 -15.72 0.17 -0.05
CA GLU A 17 -15.36 -0.94 0.81
C GLU A 17 -13.84 -1.08 0.94
N TRP A 18 -13.11 -0.99 -0.17
CA TRP A 18 -11.66 -1.07 -0.20
C TRP A 18 -11.02 0.08 0.59
N PHE A 19 -11.49 1.31 0.38
CA PHE A 19 -10.98 2.51 1.05
C PHE A 19 -11.11 2.37 2.57
N LYS A 20 -12.29 1.98 3.04
CA LYS A 20 -12.55 1.78 4.47
C LYS A 20 -11.64 0.70 5.04
N TRP A 21 -11.51 -0.43 4.35
CA TRP A 21 -10.67 -1.54 4.80
C TRP A 21 -9.20 -1.14 4.85
N MET A 22 -8.72 -0.37 3.88
CA MET A 22 -7.34 0.15 3.88
C MET A 22 -7.08 1.04 5.09
N GLN A 23 -7.98 1.99 5.37
CA GLN A 23 -7.83 2.94 6.47
C GLN A 23 -7.95 2.27 7.84
N GLU A 24 -8.89 1.38 8.00
CA GLU A 24 -9.23 0.81 9.30
C GLU A 24 -8.46 -0.46 9.64
N PHE A 25 -8.03 -1.21 8.63
CA PHE A 25 -7.40 -2.51 8.85
C PHE A 25 -6.02 -2.63 8.24
N HIS A 26 -5.90 -2.52 6.92
CA HIS A 26 -4.67 -2.88 6.22
C HIS A 26 -3.49 -1.97 6.58
N ILE A 27 -3.65 -0.66 6.46
CA ILE A 27 -2.58 0.30 6.78
C ILE A 27 -2.16 0.17 8.25
N PRO A 28 -3.08 0.11 9.23
CA PRO A 28 -2.68 -0.16 10.61
C PRO A 28 -1.91 -1.47 10.80
N GLU A 29 -2.29 -2.54 10.11
CA GLU A 29 -1.57 -3.82 10.18
C GLU A 29 -0.14 -3.70 9.62
N VAL A 30 0.03 -2.98 8.52
CA VAL A 30 1.36 -2.70 7.97
C VAL A 30 2.21 -1.94 8.99
N MET A 31 1.65 -0.91 9.61
CA MET A 31 2.36 -0.09 10.60
C MET A 31 2.71 -0.88 11.87
N LYS A 32 1.89 -1.85 12.28
CA LYS A 32 2.17 -2.70 13.44
C LYS A 32 3.40 -3.59 13.27
N THR A 33 3.87 -3.79 12.05
CA THR A 33 5.10 -4.58 11.82
C THR A 33 6.34 -3.92 12.43
N GLY A 34 6.28 -2.60 12.67
CA GLY A 34 7.41 -1.84 13.19
C GLY A 34 8.47 -1.51 12.15
N CYS A 35 8.27 -1.90 10.90
CA CYS A 35 9.26 -1.66 9.82
C CYS A 35 9.22 -0.24 9.27
N PHE A 36 8.13 0.49 9.49
CA PHE A 36 7.91 1.83 8.94
C PHE A 36 7.64 2.83 10.06
N ILE A 37 8.10 4.07 9.86
CA ILE A 37 7.96 5.14 10.85
C ILE A 37 6.79 6.08 10.57
N ASP A 38 6.28 6.08 9.34
CA ASP A 38 5.20 6.98 8.93
C ASP A 38 4.49 6.40 7.71
N GLN A 39 3.27 6.87 7.47
CA GLN A 39 2.49 6.48 6.31
C GLN A 39 1.61 7.64 5.85
N ARG A 40 1.29 7.67 4.58
CA ARG A 40 0.27 8.57 4.04
C ARG A 40 -0.34 7.97 2.79
N MET A 41 -1.57 8.35 2.52
CA MET A 41 -2.31 7.91 1.36
C MET A 41 -2.66 9.13 0.51
N LEU A 42 -2.28 9.11 -0.75
CA LEU A 42 -2.48 10.21 -1.69
C LEU A 42 -3.33 9.72 -2.85
N LYS A 43 -4.25 10.56 -3.29
CA LYS A 43 -5.03 10.27 -4.49
C LYS A 43 -4.27 10.80 -5.70
N VAL A 44 -4.09 9.95 -6.69
CA VAL A 44 -3.46 10.37 -7.95
C VAL A 44 -4.52 11.03 -8.82
N LEU A 45 -4.28 12.28 -9.19
CA LEU A 45 -5.17 13.04 -10.04
C LEU A 45 -4.83 12.91 -11.51
N ASN A 46 -5.09 13.46 -12.46
CA ASN A 46 -4.59 13.46 -13.86
C ASN A 46 -4.30 12.08 -14.44
N VAL A 47 -5.08 11.07 -14.04
CA VAL A 47 -5.04 9.74 -14.67
C VAL A 47 -6.30 9.56 -15.49
N GLU A 48 -6.17 8.93 -16.66
CA GLU A 48 -7.29 8.67 -17.57
C GLU A 48 -7.83 7.25 -17.44
N ASP A 49 -7.35 6.51 -16.44
CA ASP A 49 -7.78 5.15 -16.20
C ASP A 49 -9.17 5.10 -15.56
N GLU A 50 -9.87 3.99 -15.79
CA GLU A 50 -11.10 3.70 -15.05
C GLU A 50 -10.75 3.43 -13.58
N GLY A 51 -11.72 3.64 -12.70
CA GLY A 51 -11.51 3.47 -11.26
C GLY A 51 -10.80 4.65 -10.63
N THR A 52 -10.22 4.42 -9.45
CA THR A 52 -9.50 5.46 -8.71
C THR A 52 -8.09 4.97 -8.37
N THR A 53 -7.11 5.84 -8.56
CA THR A 53 -5.71 5.51 -8.30
C THR A 53 -5.22 6.22 -7.06
N TYR A 54 -4.56 5.46 -6.19
CA TYR A 54 -3.94 5.97 -4.96
C TYR A 54 -2.46 5.62 -4.92
N SER A 55 -1.70 6.48 -4.24
CA SER A 55 -0.32 6.23 -3.86
C SER A 55 -0.29 6.08 -2.35
N VAL A 56 -0.01 4.89 -1.86
CA VAL A 56 0.11 4.61 -0.43
C VAL A 56 1.59 4.52 -0.11
N GLN A 57 2.07 5.41 0.76
CA GLN A 57 3.49 5.58 1.01
C GLN A 57 3.82 5.26 2.47
N TYR A 58 4.86 4.44 2.66
CA TYR A 58 5.38 4.08 3.98
C TYR A 58 6.84 4.48 4.06
N THR A 59 7.19 5.32 5.02
CA THR A 59 8.56 5.79 5.21
C THR A 59 9.34 4.82 6.08
N PHE A 60 10.58 4.51 5.68
CA PHE A 60 11.47 3.66 6.48
C PHE A 60 12.88 4.24 6.52
N LEU A 61 13.63 3.90 7.58
CA LEU A 61 14.94 4.48 7.84
C LEU A 61 16.07 3.76 7.12
N ASN A 62 16.04 2.42 7.12
CA ASN A 62 17.13 1.59 6.61
C ASN A 62 16.61 0.53 5.66
N MET A 63 17.40 0.18 4.65
CA MET A 63 17.01 -0.87 3.71
C MET A 63 16.80 -2.23 4.40
N SER A 64 17.47 -2.48 5.54
CA SER A 64 17.23 -3.69 6.34
C SER A 64 15.81 -3.78 6.87
N ASP A 65 15.17 -2.65 7.17
CA ASP A 65 13.75 -2.63 7.59
C ASP A 65 12.86 -3.12 6.46
N MET A 66 13.14 -2.70 5.25
CA MET A 66 12.38 -3.13 4.07
C MET A 66 12.59 -4.62 3.76
N GLU A 67 13.82 -5.10 3.92
CA GLU A 67 14.11 -6.53 3.75
C GLU A 67 13.35 -7.38 4.77
N GLU A 68 13.31 -6.95 6.03
CA GLU A 68 12.53 -7.63 7.06
C GLU A 68 11.04 -7.65 6.69
N TYR A 69 10.51 -6.52 6.26
CA TYR A 69 9.11 -6.43 5.84
C TYR A 69 8.81 -7.40 4.70
N LYS A 70 9.62 -7.41 3.66
CA LYS A 70 9.43 -8.29 2.50
C LYS A 70 9.45 -9.76 2.87
N GLN A 71 10.35 -10.15 3.77
CA GLN A 71 10.55 -11.55 4.14
C GLN A 71 9.52 -12.05 5.15
N LYS A 72 9.21 -11.22 6.16
CA LYS A 72 8.43 -11.67 7.32
C LYS A 72 6.96 -11.25 7.29
N HIS A 73 6.62 -10.15 6.63
CA HIS A 73 5.29 -9.56 6.76
C HIS A 73 4.52 -9.43 5.44
N ALA A 74 5.18 -9.02 4.37
CA ALA A 74 4.52 -8.73 3.11
C ALA A 74 3.72 -9.90 2.53
N PRO A 75 4.22 -11.15 2.53
CA PRO A 75 3.48 -12.25 1.93
C PRO A 75 2.09 -12.44 2.54
N ALA A 76 1.97 -12.43 3.86
CA ALA A 76 0.69 -12.59 4.54
C ALA A 76 -0.25 -11.41 4.31
N LEU A 77 0.28 -10.19 4.39
CA LEU A 77 -0.51 -8.96 4.21
C LEU A 77 -1.01 -8.83 2.77
N GLN A 78 -0.17 -9.16 1.79
CA GLN A 78 -0.58 -9.14 0.38
C GLN A 78 -1.63 -10.22 0.09
N LYS A 79 -1.47 -11.39 0.69
CA LYS A 79 -2.45 -12.46 0.54
C LYS A 79 -3.82 -12.05 1.09
N GLN A 80 -3.87 -11.40 2.25
CA GLN A 80 -5.12 -10.89 2.81
C GLN A 80 -5.83 -9.92 1.85
N THR A 81 -5.07 -9.02 1.24
CA THR A 81 -5.63 -8.06 0.28
C THR A 81 -6.17 -8.75 -0.96
N ILE A 82 -5.39 -9.68 -1.52
CA ILE A 82 -5.79 -10.42 -2.72
C ILE A 82 -7.03 -11.27 -2.45
N ASP A 83 -7.07 -11.96 -1.32
CA ASP A 83 -8.21 -12.82 -0.98
C ASP A 83 -9.50 -12.01 -0.81
N LYS A 84 -9.40 -10.80 -0.25
CA LYS A 84 -10.58 -9.97 -0.03
C LYS A 84 -11.05 -9.23 -1.27
N PHE A 85 -10.13 -8.76 -2.11
CA PHE A 85 -10.43 -7.89 -3.26
C PHE A 85 -9.92 -8.46 -4.58
N LYS A 86 -9.95 -9.78 -4.72
CA LYS A 86 -9.49 -10.47 -5.93
C LYS A 86 -10.15 -9.87 -7.18
N ASP A 87 -9.33 -9.55 -8.18
CA ASP A 87 -9.75 -8.99 -9.45
C ASP A 87 -10.44 -7.61 -9.36
N LYS A 88 -10.36 -6.94 -8.20
CA LYS A 88 -10.97 -5.62 -7.98
C LYS A 88 -9.94 -4.49 -7.98
N PHE A 89 -8.67 -4.81 -7.99
CA PHE A 89 -7.60 -3.82 -7.99
C PHE A 89 -6.37 -4.33 -8.74
N VAL A 90 -5.53 -3.39 -9.16
CA VAL A 90 -4.17 -3.68 -9.62
C VAL A 90 -3.21 -2.82 -8.82
N ALA A 91 -2.03 -3.33 -8.52
CA ALA A 91 -1.04 -2.62 -7.72
C ALA A 91 0.37 -2.87 -8.25
N PHE A 92 1.20 -1.85 -8.17
CA PHE A 92 2.63 -2.00 -8.37
C PHE A 92 3.39 -1.22 -7.30
N ARG A 93 4.63 -1.63 -7.05
CA ARG A 93 5.41 -1.16 -5.92
C ARG A 93 6.73 -0.58 -6.38
N THR A 94 7.14 0.53 -5.76
CA THR A 94 8.42 1.17 -6.01
C THR A 94 9.07 1.55 -4.69
N ILE A 95 10.39 1.55 -4.65
CA ILE A 95 11.16 2.08 -3.54
C ILE A 95 11.74 3.42 -3.97
N LEU A 96 11.51 4.44 -3.16
CA LEU A 96 11.96 5.80 -3.43
C LEU A 96 12.96 6.22 -2.37
N GLU A 97 14.00 6.93 -2.77
CA GLU A 97 14.93 7.53 -1.83
C GLU A 97 14.59 9.00 -1.65
N ILE A 98 14.52 9.46 -0.40
CA ILE A 98 14.33 10.88 -0.10
C ILE A 98 15.69 11.56 -0.22
N ILE A 99 15.78 12.52 -1.13
CA ILE A 99 17.02 13.24 -1.40
C ILE A 99 17.20 14.43 -0.44
#